data_07122f847d18a58888a77728e9acd519
#
_entry.id   07122f847d18a58888a77728e9acd519
#
_cell.length_a   1.000
_cell.length_b   1.000
_cell.length_c   1.000
_cell.angle_alpha   90.00
_cell.angle_beta   90.00
_cell.angle_gamma   90.00
#
_symmetry.space_group_name_H-M   'P 1'
#
loop_
_entity.id
_entity.type
_entity.pdbx_description
1 polymer ?
#
loop_
_entity_poly.entity_id
_entity_poly.type
_entity_poly.pdbx_seq_one_letter_code
_entity_poly.pdbx_strand_id
1 'polypeptide(L)'
;MRPKREPEQITDLSRLKAFTNPLRMQLYRLLYAAGTATASQLAEQVDQAPSLVSYHLRKLAERGFVTEARGQSTDGRERWWQVASEEGWGFRDSDFADTPEGAAAVGAVTRSILDTRTAQYRAYLDQTAAWGKAWTDAAFSSEWMVDLTPAELAEMSDELEALTRRWRERGKAARAVGDTDDREHVSVHLYGFPFRL
;
A
#
# COMPACT_ATOMS: atom_id res chain seq x y z
N MET A 1 -0.26 0.88 27.57
CA MET A 1 -1.12 0.70 26.37
C MET A 1 -0.65 1.74 25.35
N ARG A 2 0.03 1.33 24.27
CA ARG A 2 0.42 2.27 23.21
C ARG A 2 -0.84 2.76 22.48
N PRO A 3 -0.94 4.05 22.12
CA PRO A 3 -2.09 4.54 21.39
C PRO A 3 -2.26 3.77 20.09
N LYS A 4 -3.52 3.44 19.79
CA LYS A 4 -3.94 2.75 18.56
C LYS A 4 -3.51 3.65 17.37
N ARG A 5 -2.49 3.25 16.62
CA ARG A 5 -2.08 3.97 15.42
C ARG A 5 -2.99 3.52 14.28
N GLU A 6 -3.76 4.45 13.76
CA GLU A 6 -4.65 4.25 12.62
C GLU A 6 -3.95 4.73 11.33
N PRO A 7 -4.33 4.20 10.15
CA PRO A 7 -3.87 4.75 8.89
C PRO A 7 -4.16 6.26 8.83
N GLU A 8 -3.22 7.02 8.31
CA GLU A 8 -3.40 8.46 8.15
C GLU A 8 -4.53 8.73 7.15
N GLN A 9 -5.54 9.52 7.55
CA GLN A 9 -6.59 9.96 6.64
C GLN A 9 -6.12 11.19 5.85
N ILE A 10 -6.07 11.06 4.52
CA ILE A 10 -5.77 12.16 3.62
C ILE A 10 -7.07 12.93 3.37
N THR A 11 -7.11 14.18 3.78
CA THR A 11 -8.21 15.12 3.52
C THR A 11 -7.77 16.32 2.66
N ASP A 12 -6.47 16.44 2.39
CA ASP A 12 -5.89 17.49 1.54
C ASP A 12 -5.73 16.98 0.10
N LEU A 13 -6.41 17.66 -0.84
CA LEU A 13 -6.37 17.35 -2.27
C LEU A 13 -4.93 17.40 -2.84
N SER A 14 -4.10 18.33 -2.37
CA SER A 14 -2.71 18.43 -2.84
C SER A 14 -1.87 17.21 -2.47
N ARG A 15 -2.16 16.61 -1.32
CA ARG A 15 -1.56 15.36 -0.88
C ARG A 15 -2.09 14.18 -1.70
N LEU A 16 -3.41 14.06 -1.88
CA LEU A 16 -4.02 13.00 -2.69
C LEU A 16 -3.44 12.99 -4.12
N LYS A 17 -3.26 14.17 -4.72
CA LYS A 17 -2.64 14.34 -6.04
C LYS A 17 -1.19 13.83 -6.14
N ALA A 18 -0.50 13.61 -5.05
CA ALA A 18 0.81 12.95 -5.11
C ALA A 18 0.70 11.58 -5.77
N PHE A 19 -0.41 10.88 -5.58
CA PHE A 19 -0.63 9.53 -6.09
C PHE A 19 -1.39 9.44 -7.42
N THR A 20 -1.72 10.56 -8.06
CA THR A 20 -2.23 10.54 -9.44
C THR A 20 -1.17 10.16 -10.47
N ASN A 21 0.11 10.17 -10.09
CA ASN A 21 1.20 9.67 -10.91
C ASN A 21 1.46 8.20 -10.59
N PRO A 22 1.32 7.26 -11.56
CA PRO A 22 1.46 5.82 -11.33
C PRO A 22 2.82 5.41 -10.76
N LEU A 23 3.90 6.03 -11.24
CA LEU A 23 5.25 5.72 -10.75
C LEU A 23 5.41 6.06 -9.26
N ARG A 24 4.85 7.19 -8.79
CA ARG A 24 4.89 7.53 -7.36
C ARG A 24 4.14 6.51 -6.50
N MET A 25 2.97 6.05 -6.95
CA MET A 25 2.23 4.98 -6.28
C MET A 25 3.06 3.69 -6.21
N GLN A 26 3.67 3.29 -7.33
CA GLN A 26 4.51 2.10 -7.40
C GLN A 26 5.72 2.19 -6.46
N LEU A 27 6.45 3.31 -6.48
CA LEU A 27 7.60 3.56 -5.60
C LEU A 27 7.23 3.53 -4.12
N TYR A 28 6.10 4.16 -3.75
CA TYR A 28 5.60 4.12 -2.38
C TYR A 28 5.33 2.67 -1.92
N ARG A 29 4.69 1.86 -2.75
CA ARG A 29 4.35 0.46 -2.43
C ARG A 29 5.59 -0.42 -2.31
N LEU A 30 6.55 -0.27 -3.22
CA LEU A 30 7.83 -0.99 -3.14
C LEU A 30 8.57 -0.63 -1.86
N LEU A 31 8.61 0.64 -1.52
CA LEU A 31 9.26 1.12 -0.31
C LEU A 31 8.52 0.63 0.96
N TYR A 32 7.19 0.58 0.93
CA TYR A 32 6.38 0.03 2.01
C TYR A 32 6.68 -1.46 2.24
N ALA A 33 6.88 -2.24 1.19
CA ALA A 33 7.21 -3.66 1.26
C ALA A 33 8.66 -3.89 1.70
N ALA A 34 9.61 -3.11 1.16
CA ALA A 34 11.05 -3.25 1.46
C ALA A 34 11.44 -2.70 2.85
N GLY A 35 10.61 -1.83 3.43
CA GLY A 35 10.93 -1.07 4.66
C GLY A 35 11.86 0.11 4.37
N THR A 36 13.06 -0.14 3.85
CA THR A 36 14.02 0.89 3.44
C THR A 36 14.66 0.52 2.10
N ALA A 37 14.91 1.52 1.26
CA ALA A 37 15.61 1.34 -0.01
C ALA A 37 16.26 2.65 -0.50
N THR A 38 17.27 2.52 -1.39
CA THR A 38 17.84 3.65 -2.10
C THR A 38 17.07 3.92 -3.40
N ALA A 39 17.26 5.11 -3.98
CA ALA A 39 16.68 5.43 -5.28
C ALA A 39 17.19 4.50 -6.39
N SER A 40 18.44 4.05 -6.31
CA SER A 40 19.05 3.11 -7.26
C SER A 40 18.39 1.74 -7.20
N GLN A 41 18.21 1.19 -6.00
CA GLN A 41 17.54 -0.10 -5.80
C GLN A 41 16.07 -0.09 -6.29
N LEU A 42 15.36 1.00 -6.04
CA LEU A 42 13.98 1.15 -6.52
C LEU A 42 13.93 1.34 -8.05
N ALA A 43 14.92 2.03 -8.63
CA ALA A 43 15.02 2.27 -10.05
C ALA A 43 15.16 0.98 -10.85
N GLU A 44 15.96 0.03 -10.35
CA GLU A 44 16.10 -1.31 -10.93
C GLU A 44 14.75 -2.07 -10.95
N GLN A 45 13.96 -1.95 -9.87
CA GLN A 45 12.67 -2.65 -9.76
C GLN A 45 11.58 -2.08 -10.68
N VAL A 46 11.68 -0.81 -11.03
CA VAL A 46 10.67 -0.13 -11.88
C VAL A 46 11.16 0.13 -13.31
N ASP A 47 12.37 -0.33 -13.66
CA ASP A 47 13.03 -0.10 -14.96
C ASP A 47 13.03 1.39 -15.35
N GLN A 48 13.49 2.24 -14.44
CA GLN A 48 13.56 3.69 -14.63
C GLN A 48 14.96 4.24 -14.25
N ALA A 49 15.29 5.43 -14.75
CA ALA A 49 16.51 6.10 -14.37
C ALA A 49 16.54 6.48 -12.87
N PRO A 50 17.64 6.25 -12.13
CA PRO A 50 17.75 6.60 -10.71
C PRO A 50 17.46 8.08 -10.42
N SER A 51 17.80 8.99 -11.35
CA SER A 51 17.52 10.42 -11.23
C SER A 51 16.01 10.73 -11.23
N LEU A 52 15.24 10.02 -12.08
CA LEU A 52 13.78 10.14 -12.13
C LEU A 52 13.15 9.60 -10.84
N VAL A 53 13.59 8.43 -10.37
CA VAL A 53 13.12 7.85 -9.11
C VAL A 53 13.43 8.77 -7.94
N SER A 54 14.66 9.31 -7.86
CA SER A 54 15.05 10.28 -6.85
C SER A 54 14.17 11.54 -6.86
N TYR A 55 13.79 12.03 -8.05
CA TYR A 55 12.85 13.14 -8.18
C TYR A 55 11.48 12.79 -7.59
N HIS A 56 10.92 11.62 -7.93
CA HIS A 56 9.61 11.20 -7.45
C HIS A 56 9.60 10.92 -5.94
N LEU A 57 10.67 10.36 -5.37
CA LEU A 57 10.80 10.17 -3.93
C LEU A 57 10.83 11.51 -3.18
N ARG A 58 11.54 12.52 -3.71
CA ARG A 58 11.50 13.88 -3.15
C ARG A 58 10.09 14.47 -3.20
N LYS A 59 9.33 14.27 -4.29
CA LYS A 59 7.94 14.71 -4.39
C LYS A 59 7.01 14.01 -3.38
N LEU A 60 7.25 12.74 -3.09
CA LEU A 60 6.54 12.04 -2.02
C LEU A 60 6.95 12.55 -0.63
N ALA A 61 8.24 12.89 -0.43
CA ALA A 61 8.74 13.44 0.83
C ALA A 61 8.18 14.86 1.09
N GLU A 62 8.09 15.72 0.07
CA GLU A 62 7.45 17.03 0.16
C GLU A 62 5.98 16.96 0.63
N ARG A 63 5.32 15.82 0.42
CA ARG A 63 3.94 15.56 0.83
C ARG A 63 3.84 14.70 2.11
N GLY A 64 4.97 14.36 2.74
CA GLY A 64 5.01 13.61 3.98
C GLY A 64 4.72 12.11 3.87
N PHE A 65 4.79 11.52 2.67
CA PHE A 65 4.55 10.08 2.48
C PHE A 65 5.79 9.22 2.69
N VAL A 66 6.96 9.76 2.40
CA VAL A 66 8.24 9.11 2.63
C VAL A 66 9.19 10.05 3.37
N THR A 67 10.20 9.52 4.00
CA THR A 67 11.24 10.27 4.70
C THR A 67 12.59 9.58 4.51
N GLU A 68 13.67 10.30 4.81
CA GLU A 68 15.00 9.71 4.82
C GLU A 68 15.15 8.75 6.02
N ALA A 69 15.64 7.55 5.76
CA ALA A 69 15.99 6.58 6.78
C ALA A 69 17.37 6.93 7.35
N ARG A 70 17.46 7.14 8.66
CA ARG A 70 18.71 7.47 9.34
C ARG A 70 19.50 6.20 9.68
N GLY A 71 20.83 6.27 9.58
CA GLY A 71 21.73 5.22 10.06
C GLY A 71 21.93 4.03 9.14
N GLN A 72 21.43 4.05 7.93
CA GLN A 72 21.57 2.96 6.94
C GLN A 72 22.82 3.10 6.05
N SER A 73 23.34 4.31 5.88
CA SER A 73 24.52 4.55 5.01
C SER A 73 25.79 4.62 5.83
N THR A 74 26.76 3.78 5.48
CA THR A 74 28.16 3.90 5.93
C THR A 74 28.97 4.89 5.09
N ASP A 75 28.48 5.30 3.91
CA ASP A 75 29.20 6.09 2.90
C ASP A 75 28.71 7.54 2.77
N GLY A 76 27.65 7.96 3.46
CA GLY A 76 27.13 9.34 3.42
C GLY A 76 26.69 9.87 2.02
N ARG A 77 26.96 9.13 0.95
CA ARG A 77 26.68 9.51 -0.46
C ARG A 77 25.34 9.01 -0.93
N GLU A 78 24.82 7.92 -0.36
CA GLU A 78 23.59 7.28 -0.77
C GLU A 78 22.46 7.59 0.21
N ARG A 79 21.36 8.16 -0.32
CA ARG A 79 20.20 8.52 0.47
C ARG A 79 19.24 7.33 0.55
N TRP A 80 19.00 6.85 1.76
CA TRP A 80 18.03 5.79 2.03
C TRP A 80 16.67 6.40 2.35
N TRP A 81 15.64 5.79 1.82
CA TRP A 81 14.26 6.21 1.98
C TRP A 81 13.45 5.16 2.73
N GLN A 82 12.44 5.61 3.46
CA GLN A 82 11.44 4.78 4.10
C GLN A 82 10.07 5.46 4.03
N VAL A 83 8.97 4.71 4.20
CA VAL A 83 7.66 5.30 4.36
C VAL A 83 7.60 6.12 5.65
N ALA A 84 6.89 7.25 5.63
CA ALA A 84 6.76 8.11 6.80
C ALA A 84 5.87 7.49 7.90
N SER A 85 4.91 6.65 7.49
CA SER A 85 4.04 5.89 8.39
C SER A 85 3.94 4.44 7.93
N GLU A 86 4.26 3.52 8.83
CA GLU A 86 4.06 2.08 8.61
C GLU A 86 2.59 1.66 8.64
N GLU A 87 1.70 2.51 9.18
CA GLU A 87 0.26 2.26 9.18
C GLU A 87 -0.37 2.50 7.80
N GLY A 88 0.38 3.13 6.90
CA GLY A 88 -0.12 3.50 5.59
C GLY A 88 -1.01 4.75 5.64
N TRP A 89 -1.82 4.90 4.62
CA TRP A 89 -2.77 6.01 4.48
C TRP A 89 -4.05 5.52 3.79
N GLY A 90 -5.12 6.28 3.99
CA GLY A 90 -6.39 6.10 3.31
C GLY A 90 -7.03 7.45 2.99
N PHE A 91 -8.12 7.44 2.26
CA PHE A 91 -8.96 8.59 1.99
C PHE A 91 -10.40 8.13 1.81
N ARG A 92 -11.34 9.05 1.96
CA ARG A 92 -12.74 8.84 1.64
C ARG A 92 -13.10 9.63 0.40
N ASP A 93 -13.80 9.04 -0.53
CA ASP A 93 -14.24 9.69 -1.76
C ASP A 93 -15.08 10.94 -1.46
N SER A 94 -15.91 10.86 -0.41
CA SER A 94 -16.76 11.96 0.06
C SER A 94 -15.98 13.21 0.48
N ASP A 95 -14.75 13.08 0.95
CA ASP A 95 -13.92 14.21 1.40
C ASP A 95 -13.46 15.10 0.22
N PHE A 96 -13.62 14.62 -1.02
CA PHE A 96 -13.19 15.30 -2.24
C PHE A 96 -14.30 15.48 -3.28
N ALA A 97 -15.54 15.05 -2.97
CA ALA A 97 -16.64 15.04 -3.93
C ALA A 97 -17.17 16.45 -4.28
N ASP A 98 -16.91 17.46 -3.45
CA ASP A 98 -17.48 18.80 -3.60
C ASP A 98 -16.93 19.60 -4.78
N THR A 99 -15.82 19.15 -5.38
CA THR A 99 -15.21 19.82 -6.53
C THR A 99 -14.93 18.86 -7.68
N PRO A 100 -15.11 19.30 -8.94
CA PRO A 100 -14.76 18.46 -10.12
C PRO A 100 -13.29 18.01 -10.10
N GLU A 101 -12.39 18.85 -9.60
CA GLU A 101 -10.96 18.56 -9.49
C GLU A 101 -10.70 17.45 -8.44
N GLY A 102 -11.39 17.51 -7.29
CA GLY A 102 -11.33 16.49 -6.25
C GLY A 102 -11.84 15.14 -6.74
N ALA A 103 -13.02 15.12 -7.33
CA ALA A 103 -13.60 13.91 -7.91
C ALA A 103 -12.70 13.28 -9.00
N ALA A 104 -12.09 14.11 -9.86
CA ALA A 104 -11.14 13.64 -10.87
C ALA A 104 -9.88 13.04 -10.26
N ALA A 105 -9.33 13.65 -9.20
CA ALA A 105 -8.16 13.15 -8.49
C ALA A 105 -8.44 11.81 -7.81
N VAL A 106 -9.57 11.69 -7.09
CA VAL A 106 -10.06 10.43 -6.50
C VAL A 106 -10.15 9.35 -7.57
N GLY A 107 -10.85 9.62 -8.67
CA GLY A 107 -11.00 8.66 -9.75
C GLY A 107 -9.67 8.22 -10.36
N ALA A 108 -8.70 9.12 -10.50
CA ALA A 108 -7.37 8.78 -11.00
C ALA A 108 -6.58 7.88 -10.02
N VAL A 109 -6.59 8.23 -8.73
CA VAL A 109 -5.90 7.45 -7.69
C VAL A 109 -6.53 6.08 -7.53
N THR A 110 -7.86 5.99 -7.47
CA THR A 110 -8.60 4.72 -7.33
C THR A 110 -8.33 3.79 -8.51
N ARG A 111 -8.37 4.31 -9.75
CA ARG A 111 -8.00 3.50 -10.94
C ARG A 111 -6.57 2.99 -10.85
N SER A 112 -5.61 3.84 -10.51
CA SER A 112 -4.21 3.45 -10.36
C SER A 112 -4.01 2.36 -9.29
N ILE A 113 -4.75 2.43 -8.20
CA ILE A 113 -4.76 1.40 -7.14
C ILE A 113 -5.31 0.08 -7.70
N LEU A 114 -6.46 0.11 -8.37
CA LEU A 114 -7.10 -1.07 -8.94
C LEU A 114 -6.23 -1.74 -10.01
N ASP A 115 -5.66 -0.95 -10.93
CA ASP A 115 -4.76 -1.46 -11.98
C ASP A 115 -3.56 -2.19 -11.37
N THR A 116 -2.95 -1.59 -10.35
CA THR A 116 -1.80 -2.20 -9.67
C THR A 116 -2.17 -3.49 -8.95
N ARG A 117 -3.31 -3.52 -8.25
CA ARG A 117 -3.81 -4.71 -7.54
C ARG A 117 -4.16 -5.84 -8.51
N THR A 118 -4.80 -5.49 -9.63
CA THR A 118 -5.12 -6.44 -10.69
C THR A 118 -3.86 -7.01 -11.31
N ALA A 119 -2.86 -6.17 -11.61
CA ALA A 119 -1.58 -6.63 -12.15
C ALA A 119 -0.86 -7.57 -11.18
N GLN A 120 -0.85 -7.28 -9.88
CA GLN A 120 -0.26 -8.17 -8.87
C GLN A 120 -0.96 -9.53 -8.80
N TYR A 121 -2.30 -9.53 -8.83
CA TYR A 121 -3.03 -10.79 -8.79
C TYR A 121 -2.83 -11.62 -10.05
N ARG A 122 -2.80 -10.98 -11.22
CA ARG A 122 -2.45 -11.67 -12.49
C ARG A 122 -1.05 -12.27 -12.45
N ALA A 123 -0.04 -11.51 -11.98
CA ALA A 123 1.31 -12.01 -11.84
C ALA A 123 1.39 -13.23 -10.89
N TYR A 124 0.60 -13.24 -9.81
CA TYR A 124 0.48 -14.42 -8.95
C TYR A 124 -0.10 -15.62 -9.73
N LEU A 125 -1.18 -15.43 -10.48
CA LEU A 125 -1.82 -16.50 -11.27
C LEU A 125 -0.86 -17.06 -12.32
N ASP A 126 -0.10 -16.21 -13.01
CA ASP A 126 0.89 -16.63 -14.01
C ASP A 126 2.06 -17.43 -13.40
N GLN A 127 2.35 -17.23 -12.12
CA GLN A 127 3.46 -17.85 -11.40
C GLN A 127 3.00 -18.90 -10.37
N THR A 128 1.74 -19.34 -10.41
CA THR A 128 1.14 -20.25 -9.42
C THR A 128 1.98 -21.53 -9.22
N ALA A 129 2.53 -22.08 -10.30
CA ALA A 129 3.37 -23.31 -10.23
C ALA A 129 4.69 -23.08 -9.46
N ALA A 130 5.22 -21.87 -9.44
CA ALA A 130 6.47 -21.57 -8.75
C ALA A 130 6.29 -21.42 -7.22
N TRP A 131 5.08 -21.13 -6.74
CA TRP A 131 4.80 -20.92 -5.32
C TRP A 131 4.73 -22.21 -4.50
N GLY A 132 4.54 -23.37 -5.15
CA GLY A 132 4.39 -24.66 -4.48
C GLY A 132 3.02 -24.86 -3.82
N LYS A 133 2.75 -26.12 -3.46
CA LYS A 133 1.41 -26.55 -3.03
C LYS A 133 0.94 -25.87 -1.74
N ALA A 134 1.82 -25.64 -0.77
CA ALA A 134 1.45 -25.04 0.51
C ALA A 134 0.90 -23.61 0.34
N TRP A 135 1.53 -22.80 -0.51
CA TRP A 135 1.10 -21.45 -0.78
C TRP A 135 -0.15 -21.39 -1.67
N THR A 136 -0.26 -22.28 -2.64
CA THR A 136 -1.43 -22.32 -3.52
C THR A 136 -2.68 -22.83 -2.81
N ASP A 137 -2.55 -23.78 -1.87
CA ASP A 137 -3.66 -24.25 -1.04
C ASP A 137 -4.09 -23.18 0.00
N ALA A 138 -3.16 -22.36 0.47
CA ALA A 138 -3.45 -21.29 1.44
C ALA A 138 -4.03 -20.01 0.80
N ALA A 139 -3.76 -19.79 -0.49
CA ALA A 139 -4.27 -18.63 -1.20
C ALA A 139 -5.80 -18.72 -1.35
N PHE A 140 -6.46 -17.57 -1.27
CA PHE A 140 -7.91 -17.51 -1.41
C PHE A 140 -8.35 -16.36 -2.32
N SER A 141 -9.47 -16.57 -2.99
CA SER A 141 -10.23 -15.55 -3.70
C SER A 141 -11.71 -15.82 -3.43
N SER A 142 -12.40 -14.88 -2.85
CA SER A 142 -13.78 -15.07 -2.41
C SER A 142 -14.62 -13.84 -2.69
N GLU A 143 -15.86 -14.05 -3.04
CA GLU A 143 -16.88 -13.05 -3.25
C GLU A 143 -18.11 -13.41 -2.41
N TRP A 144 -18.67 -12.44 -1.70
CA TRP A 144 -19.92 -12.57 -0.96
C TRP A 144 -20.85 -11.43 -1.33
N MET A 145 -22.13 -11.76 -1.49
CA MET A 145 -23.21 -10.80 -1.61
C MET A 145 -24.00 -10.81 -0.31
N VAL A 146 -24.04 -9.67 0.35
CA VAL A 146 -24.70 -9.50 1.66
C VAL A 146 -25.57 -8.26 1.63
N ASP A 147 -26.70 -8.31 2.32
CA ASP A 147 -27.61 -7.19 2.46
C ASP A 147 -27.28 -6.40 3.72
N LEU A 148 -26.70 -5.23 3.55
CA LEU A 148 -26.23 -4.38 4.65
C LEU A 148 -26.74 -2.94 4.52
N THR A 149 -26.97 -2.31 5.64
CA THR A 149 -27.09 -0.86 5.73
C THR A 149 -25.69 -0.20 5.64
N PRO A 150 -25.60 1.12 5.36
CA PRO A 150 -24.32 1.82 5.41
C PRO A 150 -23.58 1.72 6.76
N ALA A 151 -24.34 1.68 7.87
CA ALA A 151 -23.77 1.54 9.21
C ALA A 151 -23.15 0.14 9.43
N GLU A 152 -23.86 -0.92 9.03
CA GLU A 152 -23.36 -2.29 9.10
C GLU A 152 -22.15 -2.52 8.19
N LEU A 153 -22.13 -1.91 7.01
CA LEU A 153 -20.96 -1.97 6.13
C LEU A 153 -19.74 -1.28 6.76
N ALA A 154 -19.95 -0.16 7.45
CA ALA A 154 -18.87 0.53 8.18
C ALA A 154 -18.35 -0.34 9.34
N GLU A 155 -19.22 -0.96 10.12
CA GLU A 155 -18.84 -1.88 11.21
C GLU A 155 -18.04 -3.08 10.67
N MET A 156 -18.52 -3.71 9.59
CA MET A 156 -17.81 -4.79 8.91
C MET A 156 -16.41 -4.36 8.42
N SER A 157 -16.29 -3.14 7.88
CA SER A 157 -15.00 -2.58 7.48
C SER A 157 -14.03 -2.47 8.66
N ASP A 158 -14.50 -1.96 9.80
CA ASP A 158 -13.68 -1.83 11.02
C ASP A 158 -13.21 -3.19 11.54
N GLU A 159 -14.07 -4.22 11.50
CA GLU A 159 -13.71 -5.59 11.88
C GLU A 159 -12.64 -6.19 10.96
N LEU A 160 -12.78 -6.01 9.64
CA LEU A 160 -11.82 -6.48 8.63
C LEU A 160 -10.46 -5.76 8.78
N GLU A 161 -10.47 -4.47 9.05
CA GLU A 161 -9.25 -3.71 9.35
C GLU A 161 -8.58 -4.19 10.64
N ALA A 162 -9.35 -4.46 11.68
CA ALA A 162 -8.83 -4.99 12.94
C ALA A 162 -8.22 -6.39 12.74
N LEU A 163 -8.85 -7.24 11.93
CA LEU A 163 -8.34 -8.57 11.57
C LEU A 163 -7.00 -8.46 10.83
N THR A 164 -6.93 -7.68 9.78
CA THR A 164 -5.72 -7.52 8.96
C THR A 164 -4.57 -6.90 9.76
N ARG A 165 -4.87 -5.96 10.65
CA ARG A 165 -3.91 -5.37 11.58
C ARG A 165 -3.29 -6.40 12.52
N ARG A 166 -4.09 -7.30 13.12
CA ARG A 166 -3.58 -8.38 13.99
C ARG A 166 -2.60 -9.29 13.25
N TRP A 167 -2.91 -9.66 12.01
CA TRP A 167 -2.02 -10.49 11.21
C TRP A 167 -0.74 -9.78 10.82
N ARG A 168 -0.81 -8.49 10.49
CA ARG A 168 0.36 -7.66 10.22
C ARG A 168 1.29 -7.58 11.42
N GLU A 169 0.75 -7.30 12.62
CA GLU A 169 1.55 -7.24 13.84
C GLU A 169 2.19 -8.60 14.19
N ARG A 170 1.47 -9.69 13.97
CA ARG A 170 2.03 -11.04 14.11
C ARG A 170 3.21 -11.27 13.16
N GLY A 171 3.08 -10.89 11.90
CA GLY A 171 4.17 -11.01 10.92
C GLY A 171 5.38 -10.15 11.27
N LYS A 172 5.15 -8.90 11.73
CA LYS A 172 6.23 -8.02 12.22
C LYS A 172 6.95 -8.61 13.43
N ALA A 173 6.21 -9.11 14.41
CA ALA A 173 6.79 -9.73 15.61
C ALA A 173 7.65 -10.95 15.28
N ALA A 174 7.20 -11.79 14.35
CA ALA A 174 7.95 -12.95 13.90
C ALA A 174 9.27 -12.54 13.21
N ARG A 175 9.23 -11.58 12.28
CA ARG A 175 10.43 -11.04 11.62
C ARG A 175 11.42 -10.42 12.61
N ALA A 176 10.93 -9.73 13.65
CA ALA A 176 11.77 -9.10 14.66
C ALA A 176 12.59 -10.09 15.49
N VAL A 177 12.17 -11.35 15.58
CA VAL A 177 12.91 -12.44 16.27
C VAL A 177 13.61 -13.37 15.29
N GLY A 178 13.68 -13.02 14.00
CA GLY A 178 14.38 -13.80 12.97
C GLY A 178 13.60 -15.01 12.47
N ASP A 179 12.31 -15.16 12.83
CA ASP A 179 11.42 -16.18 12.27
C ASP A 179 10.98 -15.73 10.86
N THR A 180 11.80 -16.03 9.87
CA THR A 180 11.59 -15.65 8.47
C THR A 180 11.37 -16.85 7.55
N ASP A 181 11.58 -18.08 8.03
CA ASP A 181 11.45 -19.28 7.24
C ASP A 181 10.00 -19.44 6.77
N ASP A 182 9.83 -19.76 5.49
CA ASP A 182 8.53 -19.93 4.82
C ASP A 182 7.60 -18.71 4.87
N ARG A 183 8.12 -17.50 5.19
CA ARG A 183 7.34 -16.26 5.23
C ARG A 183 7.51 -15.44 3.97
N GLU A 184 6.39 -15.16 3.32
CA GLU A 184 6.32 -14.32 2.14
C GLU A 184 5.53 -13.02 2.38
N HIS A 185 5.67 -12.06 1.49
CA HIS A 185 4.82 -10.87 1.45
C HIS A 185 3.46 -11.23 0.85
N VAL A 186 2.44 -11.33 1.69
CA VAL A 186 1.07 -11.61 1.25
C VAL A 186 0.31 -10.31 1.03
N SER A 187 -0.29 -10.14 -0.15
CA SER A 187 -1.16 -9.01 -0.48
C SER A 187 -2.62 -9.40 -0.25
N VAL A 188 -3.32 -8.66 0.60
CA VAL A 188 -4.75 -8.83 0.88
C VAL A 188 -5.48 -7.58 0.39
N HIS A 189 -6.47 -7.76 -0.49
CA HIS A 189 -7.29 -6.66 -1.02
C HIS A 189 -8.73 -6.87 -0.61
N LEU A 190 -9.31 -5.88 0.04
CA LEU A 190 -10.68 -5.90 0.50
C LEU A 190 -11.46 -4.76 -0.17
N TYR A 191 -12.66 -5.05 -0.64
CA TYR A 191 -13.60 -4.09 -1.22
C TYR A 191 -15.00 -4.40 -0.71
N GLY A 192 -15.68 -3.40 -0.18
CA GLY A 192 -17.10 -3.45 0.14
C GLY A 192 -17.79 -2.22 -0.44
N PHE A 193 -18.76 -2.43 -1.33
CA PHE A 193 -19.47 -1.34 -2.00
C PHE A 193 -20.87 -1.77 -2.40
N PRO A 194 -21.85 -0.85 -2.43
CA PRO A 194 -23.19 -1.18 -2.91
C PRO A 194 -23.17 -1.35 -4.44
N PHE A 195 -23.93 -2.32 -4.94
CA PHE A 195 -24.16 -2.51 -6.37
C PHE A 195 -25.66 -2.62 -6.68
N ARG A 196 -26.01 -2.39 -7.92
CA ARG A 196 -27.39 -2.56 -8.43
C ARG A 196 -27.35 -3.54 -9.60
N LEU A 197 -28.32 -4.47 -9.59
CA LEU A 197 -28.56 -5.40 -10.68
C LEU A 197 -29.21 -4.70 -11.88
#